data_965016fc835e469e75b8f0fbf2c572e4
#
_entry.id   965016fc835e469e75b8f0fbf2c572e4
#
_cell.length_a   1.000
_cell.length_b   1.000
_cell.length_c   1.000
_cell.angle_alpha   90.00
_cell.angle_beta   90.00
_cell.angle_gamma   90.00
#
_symmetry.space_group_name_H-M   'P 1'
#
loop_
_entity.id
_entity.type
_entity.pdbx_description
1 polymer ?
#
loop_
_entity_poly.entity_id
_entity_poly.type
_entity_poly.pdbx_seq_one_letter_code
_entity_poly.pdbx_strand_id
1 'polypeptide(L)'
;MTQVSLVDLIAGARAGLLVSFPTDTVPALATLPEQAALIFEAKRRSQDKPLILMGASGEDLWPYVQGNENEWKIWQQMVNRHWPGGLTLVLPASHRVPKQMNPHDPNTIGIRVPDSAIAQTILAQTGPLATTSANFSGQPPLKDLAEIADQFPEVLTLESTQGRAEVSGIGLPSTVCKWTGNNWQILRQGTVKLSFENNC
;
A
#
# COMPACT_ATOMS: atom_id res chain seq x y z
N MET A 1 -14.67 -4.51 20.44
CA MET A 1 -15.03 -4.58 19.01
C MET A 1 -14.19 -3.55 18.30
N THR A 2 -13.38 -3.97 17.36
CA THR A 2 -12.44 -3.11 16.61
C THR A 2 -13.00 -2.66 15.25
N GLN A 3 -14.23 -3.09 14.93
CA GLN A 3 -14.93 -2.57 13.75
C GLN A 3 -15.51 -1.20 14.08
N VAL A 4 -15.18 -0.21 13.23
CA VAL A 4 -15.48 1.20 13.45
C VAL A 4 -16.04 1.86 12.21
N SER A 5 -16.74 2.99 12.39
CA SER A 5 -17.22 3.81 11.27
C SER A 5 -16.07 4.36 10.43
N LEU A 6 -16.36 4.79 9.20
CA LEU A 6 -15.36 5.44 8.34
C LEU A 6 -14.75 6.69 9.02
N VAL A 7 -15.55 7.46 9.74
CA VAL A 7 -15.09 8.68 10.44
C VAL A 7 -14.10 8.31 11.54
N ASP A 8 -14.43 7.30 12.36
CA ASP A 8 -13.55 6.86 13.45
C ASP A 8 -12.28 6.20 12.93
N LEU A 9 -12.36 5.45 11.81
CA LEU A 9 -11.21 4.86 11.17
C LEU A 9 -10.23 5.94 10.68
N ILE A 10 -10.73 6.98 10.02
CA ILE A 10 -9.91 8.12 9.55
C ILE A 10 -9.30 8.86 10.74
N ALA A 11 -10.07 9.09 11.81
CA ALA A 11 -9.56 9.71 13.03
C ALA A 11 -8.45 8.87 13.68
N GLY A 12 -8.63 7.55 13.76
CA GLY A 12 -7.63 6.62 14.26
C GLY A 12 -6.35 6.61 13.40
N ALA A 13 -6.49 6.58 12.07
CA ALA A 13 -5.35 6.64 11.16
C ALA A 13 -4.54 7.93 11.33
N ARG A 14 -5.22 9.08 11.44
CA ARG A 14 -4.58 10.38 11.71
C ARG A 14 -3.87 10.43 13.07
N ALA A 15 -4.40 9.70 14.04
CA ALA A 15 -3.78 9.55 15.37
C ALA A 15 -2.59 8.57 15.38
N GLY A 16 -2.26 7.95 14.23
CA GLY A 16 -1.15 7.01 14.11
C GLY A 16 -1.49 5.59 14.57
N LEU A 17 -2.77 5.26 14.74
CA LEU A 17 -3.20 3.90 15.06
C LEU A 17 -3.12 2.99 13.82
N LEU A 18 -3.12 1.68 14.07
CA LEU A 18 -3.29 0.68 13.01
C LEU A 18 -4.75 0.65 12.56
N VAL A 19 -4.93 0.71 11.25
CA VAL A 19 -6.25 0.64 10.61
C VAL A 19 -6.26 -0.41 9.50
N SER A 20 -7.45 -0.95 9.17
CA SER A 20 -7.63 -1.84 8.04
C SER A 20 -8.86 -1.46 7.22
N PHE A 21 -8.71 -1.44 5.91
CA PHE A 21 -9.74 -1.09 4.95
C PHE A 21 -9.58 -1.84 3.64
N PRO A 22 -10.67 -2.01 2.84
CA PRO A 22 -10.62 -2.71 1.57
C PRO A 22 -9.89 -1.91 0.50
N THR A 23 -9.28 -2.62 -0.46
CA THR A 23 -8.71 -2.04 -1.69
C THR A 23 -9.17 -2.83 -2.91
N ASP A 24 -8.80 -2.37 -4.10
CA ASP A 24 -9.03 -3.08 -5.38
C ASP A 24 -8.29 -4.42 -5.50
N THR A 25 -7.36 -4.74 -4.59
CA THR A 25 -6.59 -6.00 -4.61
C THR A 25 -6.91 -6.88 -3.40
N VAL A 26 -6.37 -6.56 -2.25
CA VAL A 26 -6.60 -7.22 -0.96
C VAL A 26 -6.71 -6.15 0.13
N PRO A 27 -7.39 -6.40 1.27
CA PRO A 27 -7.45 -5.44 2.36
C PRO A 27 -6.06 -5.00 2.80
N ALA A 28 -5.94 -3.71 3.07
CA ALA A 28 -4.72 -3.11 3.58
C ALA A 28 -4.74 -3.05 5.10
N LEU A 29 -3.62 -3.38 5.73
CA LEU A 29 -3.24 -2.97 7.07
C LEU A 29 -2.39 -1.72 6.93
N ALA A 30 -2.74 -0.64 7.61
CA ALA A 30 -2.16 0.68 7.38
C ALA A 30 -1.94 1.48 8.67
N THR A 31 -0.99 2.42 8.63
CA THR A 31 -0.73 3.43 9.66
C THR A 31 0.03 4.61 9.05
N LEU A 32 0.30 5.66 9.83
CA LEU A 32 1.19 6.73 9.37
C LEU A 32 2.59 6.17 9.06
N PRO A 33 3.32 6.73 8.05
CA PRO A 33 4.66 6.28 7.69
C PRO A 33 5.65 6.29 8.87
N GLU A 34 5.54 7.25 9.78
CA GLU A 34 6.35 7.39 10.99
C GLU A 34 6.05 6.31 12.03
N GLN A 35 4.89 5.67 11.94
CA GLN A 35 4.44 4.58 12.82
C GLN A 35 4.60 3.19 12.17
N ALA A 36 5.37 3.08 11.09
CA ALA A 36 5.55 1.84 10.33
C ALA A 36 5.96 0.63 11.18
N ALA A 37 6.63 0.84 12.30
CA ALA A 37 7.03 -0.20 13.26
C ALA A 37 5.82 -1.00 13.77
N LEU A 38 4.66 -0.36 13.98
CA LEU A 38 3.44 -1.02 14.43
C LEU A 38 2.98 -2.13 13.48
N ILE A 39 3.15 -1.93 12.16
CA ILE A 39 2.80 -2.95 11.16
C ILE A 39 3.71 -4.18 11.29
N PHE A 40 5.02 -3.97 11.50
CA PHE A 40 5.96 -5.07 11.66
C PHE A 40 5.65 -5.89 12.92
N GLU A 41 5.32 -5.22 14.02
CA GLU A 41 4.95 -5.84 15.29
C GLU A 41 3.65 -6.65 15.16
N ALA A 42 2.55 -6.01 14.71
CA ALA A 42 1.24 -6.66 14.58
C ALA A 42 1.28 -7.89 13.67
N LYS A 43 2.02 -7.83 12.57
CA LYS A 43 2.14 -8.93 11.62
C LYS A 43 3.20 -9.96 11.99
N ARG A 44 4.01 -9.75 13.02
CA ARG A 44 5.25 -10.51 13.26
C ARG A 44 6.09 -10.58 11.98
N ARG A 45 6.20 -9.43 11.30
CA ARG A 45 6.80 -9.32 9.98
C ARG A 45 8.30 -9.08 10.09
N SER A 46 9.06 -9.83 9.33
CA SER A 46 10.50 -9.56 9.18
C SER A 46 10.71 -8.20 8.48
N GLN A 47 11.71 -7.44 8.95
CA GLN A 47 12.05 -6.10 8.44
C GLN A 47 12.68 -6.12 7.04
N ASP A 48 13.03 -7.30 6.51
CA ASP A 48 13.49 -7.50 5.13
C ASP A 48 12.36 -7.37 4.08
N LYS A 49 11.11 -7.27 4.54
CA LYS A 49 9.95 -7.09 3.67
C LYS A 49 9.45 -5.65 3.76
N PRO A 50 9.78 -4.77 2.79
CA PRO A 50 9.42 -3.36 2.85
C PRO A 50 7.91 -3.15 2.85
N LEU A 51 7.48 -1.99 3.37
CA LEU A 51 6.11 -1.52 3.28
C LEU A 51 5.92 -0.70 2.01
N ILE A 52 4.65 -0.53 1.62
CA ILE A 52 4.25 0.28 0.48
C ILE A 52 3.64 1.57 1.01
N LEU A 53 4.00 2.71 0.44
CA LEU A 53 3.33 3.98 0.67
C LEU A 53 2.15 4.08 -0.29
N MET A 54 0.93 4.17 0.24
CA MET A 54 -0.29 4.28 -0.54
C MET A 54 -0.87 5.69 -0.40
N GLY A 55 -1.20 6.34 -1.51
CA GLY A 55 -1.80 7.68 -1.57
C GLY A 55 -3.10 7.70 -2.34
N ALA A 56 -3.89 8.76 -2.20
CA ALA A 56 -5.12 8.94 -2.95
C ALA A 56 -4.86 9.31 -4.41
N SER A 57 -3.72 9.93 -4.69
CA SER A 57 -3.29 10.38 -6.01
C SER A 57 -1.78 10.23 -6.19
N GLY A 58 -1.31 10.38 -7.44
CA GLY A 58 0.13 10.44 -7.72
C GLY A 58 0.79 11.65 -7.08
N GLU A 59 0.10 12.79 -7.05
CA GLU A 59 0.56 14.05 -6.48
C GLU A 59 0.89 13.92 -4.99
N ASP A 60 0.15 13.07 -4.27
CA ASP A 60 0.42 12.79 -2.84
C ASP A 60 1.71 12.00 -2.66
N LEU A 61 2.10 11.18 -3.64
CA LEU A 61 3.20 10.23 -3.55
C LEU A 61 4.53 10.78 -4.12
N TRP A 62 4.47 11.67 -5.11
CA TRP A 62 5.67 12.22 -5.74
C TRP A 62 6.65 12.88 -4.77
N PRO A 63 6.25 13.56 -3.69
CA PRO A 63 7.19 14.10 -2.70
C PRO A 63 8.08 13.06 -2.00
N TYR A 64 7.70 11.77 -2.03
CA TYR A 64 8.41 10.68 -1.38
C TYR A 64 9.42 9.95 -2.27
N VAL A 65 9.52 10.36 -3.54
CA VAL A 65 10.47 9.78 -4.48
C VAL A 65 11.39 10.85 -5.05
N GLN A 66 12.51 10.43 -5.60
CA GLN A 66 13.49 11.32 -6.23
C GLN A 66 14.01 10.69 -7.52
N GLY A 67 14.25 11.53 -8.53
CA GLY A 67 14.75 11.10 -9.84
C GLY A 67 15.10 12.29 -10.71
N ASN A 68 15.74 12.04 -11.85
CA ASN A 68 16.01 13.04 -12.87
C ASN A 68 14.80 13.19 -13.83
N GLU A 69 14.83 14.21 -14.69
CA GLU A 69 13.73 14.53 -15.61
C GLU A 69 13.36 13.36 -16.57
N ASN A 70 14.33 12.56 -17.00
CA ASN A 70 14.07 11.43 -17.89
C ASN A 70 13.38 10.29 -17.13
N GLU A 71 13.83 9.99 -15.92
CA GLU A 71 13.20 9.00 -15.04
C GLU A 71 11.76 9.38 -14.74
N TRP A 72 11.49 10.65 -14.40
CA TRP A 72 10.14 11.16 -14.18
C TRP A 72 9.20 10.91 -15.36
N LYS A 73 9.66 11.18 -16.59
CA LYS A 73 8.86 10.92 -17.80
C LYS A 73 8.51 9.44 -17.94
N ILE A 74 9.47 8.54 -17.68
CA ILE A 74 9.28 7.09 -17.76
C ILE A 74 8.29 6.63 -16.68
N TRP A 75 8.44 7.11 -15.44
CA TRP A 75 7.55 6.75 -14.34
C TRP A 75 6.13 7.25 -14.57
N GLN A 76 5.96 8.49 -15.04
CA GLN A 76 4.65 9.05 -15.40
C GLN A 76 3.95 8.25 -16.51
N GLN A 77 4.67 7.77 -17.52
CA GLN A 77 4.09 6.90 -18.53
C GLN A 77 3.55 5.60 -17.93
N MET A 78 4.25 5.03 -16.95
CA MET A 78 3.84 3.81 -16.28
C MET A 78 2.59 4.05 -15.43
N VAL A 79 2.57 5.10 -14.60
CA VAL A 79 1.42 5.41 -13.74
C VAL A 79 0.18 5.82 -14.55
N ASN A 80 0.33 6.59 -15.62
CA ASN A 80 -0.79 7.00 -16.47
C ASN A 80 -1.54 5.81 -17.11
N ARG A 81 -0.88 4.66 -17.22
CA ARG A 81 -1.49 3.43 -17.76
C ARG A 81 -2.14 2.54 -16.71
N HIS A 82 -1.70 2.65 -15.46
CA HIS A 82 -1.99 1.63 -14.44
C HIS A 82 -2.48 2.18 -13.11
N TRP A 83 -2.48 3.51 -12.91
CA TRP A 83 -3.05 4.14 -11.72
C TRP A 83 -4.29 4.99 -12.07
N PRO A 84 -5.29 4.98 -11.17
CA PRO A 84 -5.38 4.14 -10.00
C PRO A 84 -5.49 2.65 -10.36
N GLY A 85 -4.95 1.75 -9.51
CA GLY A 85 -5.01 0.31 -9.76
C GLY A 85 -3.98 -0.55 -9.06
N GLY A 86 -3.90 -1.80 -9.51
CA GLY A 86 -3.11 -2.87 -8.88
C GLY A 86 -1.62 -2.89 -9.24
N LEU A 87 -1.01 -1.74 -9.58
CA LEU A 87 0.43 -1.62 -9.80
C LEU A 87 1.11 -0.88 -8.65
N THR A 88 2.15 -1.48 -8.10
CA THR A 88 3.08 -0.85 -7.15
C THR A 88 4.42 -0.61 -7.86
N LEU A 89 4.91 0.62 -7.81
CA LEU A 89 6.24 0.98 -8.31
C LEU A 89 7.22 1.11 -7.14
N VAL A 90 8.38 0.45 -7.24
CA VAL A 90 9.50 0.63 -6.31
C VAL A 90 10.50 1.59 -6.97
N LEU A 91 10.63 2.77 -6.39
CA LEU A 91 11.40 3.90 -6.91
C LEU A 91 12.43 4.37 -5.89
N PRO A 92 13.46 5.17 -6.29
CA PRO A 92 14.37 5.79 -5.35
C PRO A 92 13.61 6.69 -4.36
N ALA A 93 13.84 6.47 -3.07
CA ALA A 93 13.19 7.19 -1.99
C ALA A 93 13.80 8.58 -1.80
N SER A 94 12.95 9.60 -1.60
CA SER A 94 13.41 10.91 -1.13
C SER A 94 13.70 10.87 0.39
N HIS A 95 14.31 11.92 0.91
CA HIS A 95 14.57 12.09 2.35
C HIS A 95 13.29 12.15 3.21
N ARG A 96 12.11 12.30 2.60
CA ARG A 96 10.81 12.32 3.32
C ARG A 96 10.33 10.93 3.74
N VAL A 97 10.88 9.87 3.16
CA VAL A 97 10.50 8.50 3.52
C VAL A 97 11.14 8.12 4.85
N PRO A 98 10.34 7.81 5.89
CA PRO A 98 10.90 7.27 7.14
C PRO A 98 11.65 5.96 6.88
N LYS A 99 12.84 5.83 7.45
CA LYS A 99 13.68 4.62 7.25
C LYS A 99 12.99 3.33 7.68
N GLN A 100 12.04 3.41 8.62
CA GLN A 100 11.24 2.28 9.08
C GLN A 100 10.33 1.68 8.00
N MET A 101 10.06 2.43 6.90
CA MET A 101 9.27 1.91 5.77
C MET A 101 9.99 0.79 5.01
N ASN A 102 11.31 0.88 4.93
CA ASN A 102 12.18 -0.12 4.30
C ASN A 102 13.53 -0.17 5.02
N PRO A 103 13.63 -0.81 6.19
CA PRO A 103 14.83 -0.77 7.03
C PRO A 103 16.09 -1.34 6.36
N HIS A 104 15.94 -2.33 5.46
CA HIS A 104 17.06 -2.97 4.77
C HIS A 104 17.57 -2.18 3.55
N ASP A 105 16.68 -1.46 2.85
CA ASP A 105 17.05 -0.63 1.70
C ASP A 105 16.31 0.71 1.76
N PRO A 106 16.66 1.60 2.70
CA PRO A 106 15.97 2.87 2.92
C PRO A 106 16.08 3.84 1.74
N ASN A 107 16.86 3.50 0.71
CA ASN A 107 17.00 4.29 -0.51
C ASN A 107 15.89 3.99 -1.53
N THR A 108 15.00 3.05 -1.26
CA THR A 108 13.86 2.73 -2.14
C THR A 108 12.54 2.72 -1.39
N ILE A 109 11.46 3.05 -2.09
CA ILE A 109 10.09 3.03 -1.59
C ILE A 109 9.14 2.45 -2.63
N GLY A 110 8.29 1.52 -2.20
CA GLY A 110 7.13 1.09 -3.00
C GLY A 110 6.00 2.10 -2.87
N ILE A 111 5.46 2.59 -3.99
CA ILE A 111 4.34 3.55 -4.01
C ILE A 111 3.17 3.02 -4.83
N ARG A 112 1.93 3.33 -4.43
CA ARG A 112 0.72 2.89 -5.13
C ARG A 112 -0.45 3.84 -4.92
N VAL A 113 -1.26 4.02 -5.97
CA VAL A 113 -2.62 4.62 -5.89
C VAL A 113 -3.63 3.51 -6.16
N PRO A 114 -4.50 3.14 -5.19
CA PRO A 114 -5.46 2.05 -5.34
C PRO A 114 -6.69 2.49 -6.16
N ASP A 115 -7.28 1.58 -6.95
CA ASP A 115 -8.58 1.78 -7.61
C ASP A 115 -9.73 1.31 -6.70
N SER A 116 -9.90 2.01 -5.60
CA SER A 116 -10.95 1.76 -4.61
C SER A 116 -11.44 3.08 -4.05
N ALA A 117 -12.70 3.41 -4.30
CA ALA A 117 -13.29 4.68 -3.85
C ALA A 117 -13.17 4.88 -2.34
N ILE A 118 -13.37 3.81 -1.56
CA ILE A 118 -13.25 3.87 -0.10
C ILE A 118 -11.80 4.09 0.34
N ALA A 119 -10.84 3.39 -0.27
CA ALA A 119 -9.43 3.59 0.02
C ALA A 119 -8.98 5.02 -0.34
N GLN A 120 -9.38 5.53 -1.51
CA GLN A 120 -9.09 6.90 -1.95
C GLN A 120 -9.71 7.93 -1.00
N THR A 121 -10.95 7.72 -0.55
CA THR A 121 -11.61 8.60 0.44
C THR A 121 -10.84 8.66 1.76
N ILE A 122 -10.37 7.52 2.25
CA ILE A 122 -9.54 7.45 3.46
C ILE A 122 -8.22 8.19 3.23
N LEU A 123 -7.49 7.84 2.18
CA LEU A 123 -6.17 8.40 1.87
C LEU A 123 -6.20 9.91 1.57
N ALA A 124 -7.27 10.41 0.94
CA ALA A 124 -7.44 11.84 0.71
C ALA A 124 -7.59 12.64 2.02
N GLN A 125 -8.11 12.00 3.08
CA GLN A 125 -8.29 12.64 4.36
C GLN A 125 -7.14 12.42 5.34
N THR A 126 -6.43 11.29 5.26
CA THR A 126 -5.30 10.96 6.14
C THR A 126 -3.96 11.45 5.59
N GLY A 127 -3.85 11.67 4.28
CA GLY A 127 -2.59 11.68 3.56
C GLY A 127 -2.08 10.26 3.29
N PRO A 128 -0.88 10.12 2.69
CA PRO A 128 -0.28 8.83 2.40
C PRO A 128 -0.05 7.97 3.65
N LEU A 129 -0.38 6.68 3.56
CA LEU A 129 -0.21 5.71 4.64
C LEU A 129 0.81 4.62 4.28
N ALA A 130 1.57 4.18 5.27
CA ALA A 130 2.34 2.94 5.21
C ALA A 130 1.39 1.76 5.18
N THR A 131 1.53 0.86 4.19
CA THR A 131 0.57 -0.22 3.98
C THR A 131 1.24 -1.56 3.69
N THR A 132 0.50 -2.62 4.00
CA THR A 132 0.77 -3.99 3.58
C THR A 132 -0.56 -4.77 3.51
N SER A 133 -0.58 -6.00 2.99
CA SER A 133 -1.77 -6.87 3.05
C SER A 133 -2.12 -7.26 4.49
N ALA A 134 -3.41 -7.39 4.80
CA ALA A 134 -3.89 -7.80 6.11
C ALA A 134 -3.80 -9.33 6.27
N ASN A 135 -2.68 -9.81 6.81
CA ASN A 135 -2.40 -11.21 7.13
C ASN A 135 -1.14 -11.32 7.98
N PHE A 136 -0.96 -12.38 8.75
CA PHE A 136 0.34 -12.68 9.35
C PHE A 136 1.39 -12.98 8.28
N SER A 137 2.65 -12.72 8.61
CA SER A 137 3.76 -12.91 7.66
C SER A 137 3.82 -14.36 7.19
N GLY A 138 3.83 -14.54 5.85
CA GLY A 138 3.89 -15.87 5.23
C GLY A 138 2.53 -16.54 5.02
N GLN A 139 1.45 -16.02 5.56
CA GLN A 139 0.09 -16.53 5.32
C GLN A 139 -0.57 -15.84 4.11
N PRO A 140 -1.60 -16.45 3.50
CA PRO A 140 -2.42 -15.80 2.49
C PRO A 140 -3.09 -14.52 3.05
N PRO A 141 -3.32 -13.49 2.21
CA PRO A 141 -4.09 -12.32 2.62
C PRO A 141 -5.52 -12.69 3.01
N LEU A 142 -5.99 -12.15 4.14
CA LEU A 142 -7.40 -12.20 4.51
C LEU A 142 -8.21 -11.35 3.53
N LYS A 143 -9.46 -11.76 3.29
CA LYS A 143 -10.36 -11.06 2.35
C LYS A 143 -11.54 -10.42 3.07
N ASP A 144 -11.87 -10.90 4.25
CA ASP A 144 -12.99 -10.46 5.05
C ASP A 144 -12.52 -9.52 6.17
N LEU A 145 -13.17 -8.36 6.30
CA LEU A 145 -12.84 -7.39 7.33
C LEU A 145 -13.19 -7.88 8.75
N ALA A 146 -14.20 -8.74 8.89
CA ALA A 146 -14.54 -9.34 10.18
C ALA A 146 -13.44 -10.33 10.61
N GLU A 147 -12.93 -11.16 9.69
CA GLU A 147 -11.78 -12.04 9.98
C GLU A 147 -10.53 -11.24 10.36
N ILE A 148 -10.33 -10.06 9.72
CA ILE A 148 -9.21 -9.18 10.06
C ILE A 148 -9.39 -8.62 11.48
N ALA A 149 -10.58 -8.16 11.84
CA ALA A 149 -10.87 -7.65 13.17
C ALA A 149 -10.67 -8.71 14.26
N ASP A 150 -11.00 -9.97 13.98
CA ASP A 150 -10.79 -11.09 14.90
C ASP A 150 -9.30 -11.45 15.02
N GLN A 151 -8.56 -11.44 13.90
CA GLN A 151 -7.15 -11.82 13.88
C GLN A 151 -6.21 -10.73 14.42
N PHE A 152 -6.61 -9.46 14.28
CA PHE A 152 -5.85 -8.29 14.70
C PHE A 152 -6.70 -7.39 15.62
N PRO A 153 -6.92 -7.80 16.89
CA PRO A 153 -7.81 -7.08 17.80
C PRO A 153 -7.35 -5.66 18.17
N GLU A 154 -6.10 -5.30 17.91
CA GLU A 154 -5.53 -3.96 18.08
C GLU A 154 -5.76 -3.04 16.88
N VAL A 155 -6.27 -3.56 15.74
CA VAL A 155 -6.45 -2.82 14.49
C VAL A 155 -7.87 -2.29 14.39
N LEU A 156 -8.05 -1.00 14.15
CA LEU A 156 -9.35 -0.44 13.80
C LEU A 156 -9.72 -0.87 12.39
N THR A 157 -10.71 -1.71 12.27
CA THR A 157 -11.16 -2.28 11.00
C THR A 157 -12.44 -1.57 10.55
N LEU A 158 -12.50 -1.17 9.29
CA LEU A 158 -13.70 -0.56 8.75
C LEU A 158 -14.88 -1.52 8.87
N GLU A 159 -16.00 -1.08 9.50
CA GLU A 159 -17.22 -1.86 9.52
C GLU A 159 -17.81 -2.01 8.12
N SER A 160 -18.32 -3.20 7.80
CA SER A 160 -19.01 -3.44 6.54
C SER A 160 -20.37 -2.74 6.58
N THR A 161 -20.54 -1.63 5.87
CA THR A 161 -21.84 -0.99 5.69
C THR A 161 -22.71 -1.84 4.78
N GLN A 162 -23.83 -2.35 5.32
CA GLN A 162 -24.94 -2.97 4.59
C GLN A 162 -24.72 -4.37 4.00
N GLY A 163 -24.37 -5.39 4.74
CA GLY A 163 -24.66 -6.79 4.36
C GLY A 163 -24.14 -7.25 2.98
N ARG A 164 -23.52 -6.37 2.21
CA ARG A 164 -22.65 -6.65 1.09
C ARG A 164 -21.25 -6.69 1.65
N ALA A 165 -20.64 -7.86 1.66
CA ALA A 165 -19.21 -7.94 1.62
C ALA A 165 -18.78 -6.99 0.48
N GLU A 166 -18.22 -5.82 0.78
CA GLU A 166 -17.43 -5.10 -0.21
C GLU A 166 -16.33 -6.08 -0.53
N VAL A 167 -16.50 -6.77 -1.66
CA VAL A 167 -15.55 -7.78 -2.11
C VAL A 167 -14.27 -7.02 -2.27
N SER A 168 -13.41 -7.17 -1.31
CA SER A 168 -12.08 -6.63 -1.33
C SER A 168 -11.40 -7.18 -2.58
N GLY A 169 -11.41 -6.38 -3.64
CA GLY A 169 -10.75 -6.63 -4.91
C GLY A 169 -10.85 -8.06 -5.44
N ILE A 170 -10.03 -8.38 -6.42
CA ILE A 170 -9.97 -9.73 -7.02
C ILE A 170 -9.20 -10.75 -6.16
N GLY A 171 -8.80 -10.39 -4.95
CA GLY A 171 -8.10 -11.28 -4.01
C GLY A 171 -6.66 -11.63 -4.41
N LEU A 172 -6.13 -10.99 -5.45
CA LEU A 172 -4.73 -11.07 -5.86
C LEU A 172 -3.99 -9.81 -5.43
N PRO A 173 -2.74 -9.91 -4.98
CA PRO A 173 -1.95 -8.75 -4.61
C PRO A 173 -1.58 -7.91 -5.84
N SER A 174 -1.14 -6.66 -5.61
CA SER A 174 -0.62 -5.80 -6.67
C SER A 174 0.61 -6.42 -7.36
N THR A 175 0.79 -6.12 -8.63
CA THR A 175 2.07 -6.33 -9.33
C THR A 175 3.08 -5.34 -8.77
N VAL A 176 4.29 -5.80 -8.45
CA VAL A 176 5.38 -4.96 -7.94
C VAL A 176 6.48 -4.88 -8.97
N CYS A 177 6.80 -3.68 -9.40
CA CYS A 177 7.79 -3.39 -10.41
C CYS A 177 8.82 -2.39 -9.87
N LYS A 178 10.13 -2.73 -9.95
CA LYS A 178 11.24 -1.89 -9.48
C LYS A 178 11.91 -1.20 -10.65
N TRP A 179 12.15 0.08 -10.50
CA TRP A 179 13.04 0.84 -11.37
C TRP A 179 14.51 0.55 -11.00
N THR A 180 15.31 0.17 -11.97
CA THR A 180 16.75 -0.19 -11.78
C THR A 180 17.71 0.94 -12.16
N GLY A 181 17.18 2.13 -12.53
CA GLY A 181 17.95 3.25 -13.05
C GLY A 181 17.91 3.36 -14.58
N ASN A 182 17.63 2.26 -15.26
CA ASN A 182 17.54 2.23 -16.73
C ASN A 182 16.39 1.35 -17.26
N ASN A 183 15.93 0.36 -16.49
CA ASN A 183 14.90 -0.60 -16.88
C ASN A 183 13.95 -0.90 -15.74
N TRP A 184 12.81 -1.52 -16.07
CA TRP A 184 11.86 -2.08 -15.12
C TRP A 184 12.16 -3.55 -14.84
N GLN A 185 12.14 -3.91 -13.57
CA GLN A 185 12.24 -5.30 -13.09
C GLN A 185 10.97 -5.68 -12.36
N ILE A 186 10.29 -6.75 -12.80
CA ILE A 186 9.12 -7.30 -12.08
C ILE A 186 9.64 -8.08 -10.88
N LEU A 187 9.35 -7.58 -9.67
CA LEU A 187 9.67 -8.28 -8.41
C LEU A 187 8.58 -9.29 -8.04
N ARG A 188 7.33 -8.99 -8.38
CA ARG A 188 6.18 -9.87 -8.16
C ARG A 188 5.12 -9.60 -9.22
N GLN A 189 4.69 -10.65 -9.90
CA GLN A 189 3.51 -10.59 -10.76
C GLN A 189 2.25 -10.69 -9.89
N GLY A 190 1.31 -9.79 -10.10
CA GLY A 190 0.02 -9.74 -9.42
C GLY A 190 -1.12 -9.47 -10.40
N THR A 191 -2.02 -8.55 -10.04
CA THR A 191 -3.23 -8.23 -10.81
C THR A 191 -2.97 -7.60 -12.17
N VAL A 192 -1.94 -6.78 -12.29
CA VAL A 192 -1.53 -6.15 -13.55
C VAL A 192 -0.51 -7.04 -14.25
N LYS A 193 -0.82 -7.49 -15.47
CA LYS A 193 0.13 -8.25 -16.28
C LYS A 193 1.08 -7.27 -16.98
N LEU A 194 2.35 -7.29 -16.60
CA LEU A 194 3.41 -6.56 -17.27
C LEU A 194 4.32 -7.55 -17.99
N SER A 195 4.75 -7.17 -19.19
CA SER A 195 5.83 -7.83 -19.92
C SER A 195 6.75 -6.73 -20.43
N PHE A 196 8.03 -6.84 -20.13
CA PHE A 196 9.05 -5.99 -20.72
C PHE A 196 9.87 -6.86 -21.66
N GLU A 197 9.97 -6.44 -22.91
CA GLU A 197 10.91 -7.10 -23.84
C GLU A 197 12.31 -6.90 -23.27
N ASN A 198 13.01 -8.00 -23.03
CA ASN A 198 14.44 -7.96 -22.72
C ASN A 198 15.14 -7.50 -24.01
N ASN A 199 15.34 -6.19 -24.14
CA ASN A 199 16.28 -5.70 -25.14
C ASN A 199 17.67 -6.14 -24.68
N CYS A 200 18.16 -7.26 -25.27
CA CYS A 200 19.56 -7.68 -25.24
C CYS A 200 20.44 -6.68 -25.95
#